data_0439945aec0ed3fb115b69ce47b78828
#
_entry.id   0439945aec0ed3fb115b69ce47b78828
#
_cell.length_a   1.000
_cell.length_b   1.000
_cell.length_c   1.000
_cell.angle_alpha   90.00
_cell.angle_beta   90.00
_cell.angle_gamma   90.00
#
_symmetry.space_group_name_H-M   'P 1'
#
loop_
_entity.id
_entity.type
_entity.pdbx_description
1 polymer ?
#
loop_
_entity_poly.entity_id
_entity_poly.type
_entity_poly.pdbx_seq_one_letter_code
_entity_poly.pdbx_strand_id
1 'polypeptide(L)'
;MATADRAATTSQAEMAPRTVNETVVRRIFEAFARRDAFALRGLFAPDAVWTVPGDGAMAGVYRGPEAIFRFLGRLPKETDGTYRSQLVDVLASDGRAAALYHASGERRGKRLDLDQVLLFRLEDGLVREVLALPSDPGAFEGFWAD
;
A
#
# COMPACT_ATOMS: atom_id res chain seq x y z
N MET A 1 -1.56 -36.19 14.31
CA MET A 1 -1.59 -34.90 15.06
C MET A 1 -0.28 -34.14 14.92
N ALA A 2 0.81 -34.71 15.42
CA ALA A 2 2.12 -34.03 15.36
C ALA A 2 2.57 -33.70 13.92
N THR A 3 2.32 -34.60 12.95
CA THR A 3 2.70 -34.39 11.57
C THR A 3 1.92 -33.22 10.94
N ALA A 4 0.62 -33.11 11.21
CA ALA A 4 -0.21 -32.02 10.70
C ALA A 4 0.22 -30.68 11.31
N ASP A 5 0.53 -30.65 12.60
CA ASP A 5 0.99 -29.44 13.27
C ASP A 5 2.35 -28.99 12.74
N ARG A 6 3.22 -29.94 12.45
CA ARG A 6 4.54 -29.64 11.90
C ARG A 6 4.43 -29.06 10.49
N ALA A 7 3.54 -29.61 9.65
CA ALA A 7 3.32 -29.09 8.31
C ALA A 7 2.74 -27.67 8.36
N ALA A 8 1.79 -27.41 9.26
CA ALA A 8 1.24 -26.08 9.45
C ALA A 8 2.29 -25.08 9.91
N THR A 9 3.19 -25.49 10.82
CA THR A 9 4.28 -24.64 11.31
C THR A 9 5.26 -24.30 10.19
N THR A 10 5.61 -25.27 9.33
CA THR A 10 6.50 -25.03 8.19
C THR A 10 5.87 -24.05 7.21
N SER A 11 4.57 -24.23 6.91
CA SER A 11 3.84 -23.33 6.03
C SER A 11 3.80 -21.90 6.60
N GLN A 12 3.58 -21.77 7.90
CA GLN A 12 3.58 -20.47 8.59
C GLN A 12 4.97 -19.81 8.59
N ALA A 13 6.04 -20.62 8.61
CA ALA A 13 7.41 -20.08 8.54
C ALA A 13 7.71 -19.48 7.17
N GLU A 14 7.08 -19.97 6.10
CA GLU A 14 7.24 -19.43 4.76
C GLU A 14 6.43 -18.16 4.54
N MET A 15 5.33 -17.97 5.28
CA MET A 15 4.46 -16.80 5.20
C MET A 15 4.77 -15.85 6.35
N ALA A 16 4.79 -14.55 6.07
CA ALA A 16 5.01 -13.57 7.12
C ALA A 16 3.88 -13.64 8.15
N PRO A 17 4.20 -13.70 9.46
CA PRO A 17 3.19 -13.76 10.53
C PRO A 17 2.26 -12.55 10.53
N ARG A 18 1.01 -12.77 10.93
CA ARG A 18 -0.03 -11.73 10.98
C ARG A 18 0.42 -10.47 11.74
N THR A 19 1.00 -10.62 12.92
CA THR A 19 1.43 -9.47 13.74
C THR A 19 2.56 -8.69 13.08
N VAL A 20 3.48 -9.37 12.41
CA VAL A 20 4.53 -8.72 11.65
C VAL A 20 3.94 -7.97 10.46
N ASN A 21 3.00 -8.57 9.75
CA ASN A 21 2.36 -7.96 8.59
C ASN A 21 1.60 -6.69 8.98
N GLU A 22 0.86 -6.72 10.08
CA GLU A 22 0.19 -5.53 10.59
C GLU A 22 1.19 -4.41 10.88
N THR A 23 2.28 -4.73 11.55
CA THR A 23 3.32 -3.76 11.89
C THR A 23 3.96 -3.16 10.63
N VAL A 24 4.28 -3.99 9.66
CA VAL A 24 4.88 -3.52 8.40
C VAL A 24 3.96 -2.52 7.70
N VAL A 25 2.68 -2.84 7.59
CA VAL A 25 1.70 -1.95 6.93
C VAL A 25 1.59 -0.62 7.68
N ARG A 26 1.52 -0.64 9.01
CA ARG A 26 1.47 0.58 9.81
C ARG A 26 2.73 1.43 9.61
N ARG A 27 3.90 0.80 9.54
CA ARG A 27 5.17 1.49 9.28
C ARG A 27 5.21 2.13 7.90
N ILE A 28 4.59 1.51 6.89
CA ILE A 28 4.50 2.10 5.56
C ILE A 28 3.76 3.44 5.62
N PHE A 29 2.61 3.48 6.29
CA PHE A 29 1.83 4.72 6.42
C PHE A 29 2.58 5.77 7.23
N GLU A 30 3.26 5.38 8.30
CA GLU A 30 4.08 6.30 9.10
C GLU A 30 5.25 6.87 8.31
N ALA A 31 5.99 6.01 7.60
CA ALA A 31 7.14 6.44 6.80
C ALA A 31 6.71 7.37 5.67
N PHE A 32 5.59 7.05 5.01
CA PHE A 32 5.05 7.92 3.96
C PHE A 32 4.67 9.29 4.51
N ALA A 33 3.98 9.33 5.65
CA ALA A 33 3.58 10.58 6.29
C ALA A 33 4.77 11.46 6.68
N ARG A 34 5.87 10.83 7.10
CA ARG A 34 7.10 11.53 7.49
C ARG A 34 8.02 11.81 6.30
N ARG A 35 7.66 11.33 5.12
CA ARG A 35 8.49 11.41 3.91
C ARG A 35 9.86 10.77 4.12
N ASP A 36 9.90 9.67 4.86
CA ASP A 36 11.11 8.93 5.16
C ASP A 36 11.29 7.82 4.11
N ALA A 37 11.92 8.19 2.99
CA ALA A 37 12.12 7.27 1.87
C ALA A 37 13.03 6.10 2.24
N PHE A 38 13.99 6.30 3.12
CA PHE A 38 14.90 5.24 3.54
C PHE A 38 14.15 4.16 4.33
N ALA A 39 13.34 4.58 5.31
CA ALA A 39 12.54 3.66 6.09
C ALA A 39 11.52 2.93 5.21
N LEU A 40 10.88 3.66 4.29
CA LEU A 40 9.89 3.10 3.38
C LEU A 40 10.53 2.02 2.47
N ARG A 41 11.71 2.29 1.94
CA ARG A 41 12.42 1.35 1.06
C ARG A 41 12.69 0.01 1.74
N GLY A 42 13.04 0.01 3.01
CA GLY A 42 13.33 -1.21 3.77
C GLY A 42 12.12 -2.12 4.01
N LEU A 43 10.92 -1.66 3.69
CA LEU A 43 9.69 -2.42 3.91
C LEU A 43 9.21 -3.18 2.66
N PHE A 44 9.86 -2.95 1.50
CA PHE A 44 9.47 -3.57 0.23
C PHE A 44 10.54 -4.55 -0.26
N ALA A 45 10.07 -5.67 -0.82
CA ALA A 45 10.97 -6.61 -1.48
C ALA A 45 11.53 -6.00 -2.77
N PRO A 46 12.72 -6.45 -3.22
CA PRO A 46 13.32 -5.91 -4.45
C PRO A 46 12.46 -6.08 -5.70
N ASP A 47 11.61 -7.10 -5.71
CA ASP A 47 10.72 -7.41 -6.83
C ASP A 47 9.25 -7.04 -6.54
N ALA A 48 9.02 -6.15 -5.58
CA ALA A 48 7.67 -5.72 -5.22
C ALA A 48 6.94 -5.07 -6.39
N VAL A 49 5.62 -5.26 -6.44
CA VAL A 49 4.77 -4.72 -7.49
C VAL A 49 3.60 -3.98 -6.85
N TRP A 50 3.35 -2.77 -7.31
CA TRP A 50 2.21 -1.97 -6.88
C TRP A 50 1.30 -1.74 -8.08
N THR A 51 0.04 -2.16 -7.98
CA THR A 51 -0.93 -2.05 -9.06
C THR A 51 -2.04 -1.08 -8.69
N VAL A 52 -2.29 -0.13 -9.58
CA VAL A 52 -3.45 0.76 -9.52
C VAL A 52 -4.31 0.44 -10.74
N PRO A 53 -5.48 -0.19 -10.54
CA PRO A 53 -6.36 -0.56 -11.66
C PRO A 53 -6.96 0.67 -12.35
N GLY A 54 -7.50 0.46 -13.55
CA GLY A 54 -8.23 1.48 -14.30
C GLY A 54 -7.43 2.05 -15.45
N ASP A 55 -7.93 3.12 -16.03
CA ASP A 55 -7.37 3.79 -17.21
C ASP A 55 -6.91 5.22 -16.91
N GLY A 56 -7.01 5.66 -15.66
CA GLY A 56 -6.70 7.03 -15.28
C GLY A 56 -5.20 7.33 -15.24
N ALA A 57 -4.88 8.58 -14.91
CA ALA A 57 -3.50 9.06 -14.90
C ALA A 57 -2.60 8.32 -13.91
N MET A 58 -3.18 7.82 -12.82
CA MET A 58 -2.43 7.08 -11.80
C MET A 58 -2.44 5.57 -12.02
N ALA A 59 -3.23 5.08 -12.98
CA ALA A 59 -3.34 3.65 -13.26
C ALA A 59 -2.01 3.10 -13.79
N GLY A 60 -1.72 1.86 -13.42
CA GLY A 60 -0.51 1.20 -13.90
C GLY A 60 -0.04 0.11 -12.99
N VAL A 61 1.01 -0.57 -13.45
CA VAL A 61 1.72 -1.60 -12.71
C VAL A 61 3.14 -1.07 -12.47
N TYR A 62 3.43 -0.74 -11.23
CA TYR A 62 4.73 -0.17 -10.85
C TYR A 62 5.60 -1.28 -10.28
N ARG A 63 6.69 -1.60 -10.99
CA ARG A 63 7.54 -2.74 -10.66
C ARG A 63 8.84 -2.29 -10.03
N GLY A 64 9.10 -2.83 -8.85
CA GLY A 64 10.31 -2.55 -8.08
C GLY A 64 10.20 -1.29 -7.25
N PRO A 65 11.03 -1.17 -6.19
CA PRO A 65 10.98 -0.05 -5.27
C PRO A 65 11.14 1.31 -5.93
N GLU A 66 12.01 1.43 -6.94
CA GLU A 66 12.24 2.71 -7.61
C GLU A 66 10.97 3.24 -8.29
N ALA A 67 10.28 2.37 -9.04
CA ALA A 67 9.05 2.76 -9.72
C ALA A 67 7.93 3.05 -8.72
N ILE A 68 7.84 2.23 -7.66
CA ILE A 68 6.85 2.40 -6.60
C ILE A 68 7.05 3.76 -5.90
N PHE A 69 8.29 4.09 -5.54
CA PHE A 69 8.57 5.35 -4.83
C PHE A 69 8.38 6.56 -5.72
N ARG A 70 8.67 6.43 -7.01
CA ARG A 70 8.39 7.50 -7.97
C ARG A 70 6.87 7.76 -8.06
N PHE A 71 6.09 6.69 -8.09
CA PHE A 71 4.64 6.79 -8.05
C PHE A 71 4.14 7.43 -6.76
N LEU A 72 4.59 6.92 -5.60
CA LEU A 72 4.17 7.45 -4.30
C LEU A 72 4.56 8.92 -4.14
N GLY A 73 5.71 9.32 -4.68
CA GLY A 73 6.16 10.71 -4.63
C GLY A 73 5.30 11.66 -5.46
N ARG A 74 4.58 11.16 -6.47
CA ARG A 74 3.64 11.97 -7.24
C ARG A 74 2.46 12.44 -6.41
N LEU A 75 2.05 11.67 -5.42
CA LEU A 75 0.87 12.00 -4.61
C LEU A 75 1.01 13.36 -3.92
N PRO A 76 2.05 13.61 -3.12
CA PRO A 76 2.23 14.94 -2.56
C PRO A 76 2.65 15.98 -3.62
N LYS A 77 3.44 15.59 -4.61
CA LYS A 77 3.94 16.54 -5.61
C LYS A 77 2.81 17.14 -6.45
N GLU A 78 1.87 16.33 -6.89
CA GLU A 78 0.77 16.79 -7.76
C GLU A 78 -0.37 17.43 -6.99
N THR A 79 -0.30 17.46 -5.67
CA THR A 79 -1.28 18.10 -4.79
C THR A 79 -0.70 19.25 -3.99
N ASP A 80 0.47 19.74 -4.38
CA ASP A 80 1.19 20.82 -3.67
C ASP A 80 1.31 20.54 -2.17
N GLY A 81 1.59 19.28 -1.82
CA GLY A 81 1.78 18.85 -0.44
C GLY A 81 0.51 18.65 0.37
N THR A 82 -0.66 18.75 -0.23
CA THR A 82 -1.93 18.60 0.50
C THR A 82 -2.36 17.16 0.69
N TYR A 83 -1.80 16.22 -0.08
CA TYR A 83 -2.19 14.81 0.01
C TYR A 83 -1.97 14.24 1.41
N ARG A 84 -2.98 13.54 1.89
CA ARG A 84 -2.92 12.84 3.18
C ARG A 84 -3.53 11.45 3.04
N SER A 85 -2.88 10.47 3.67
CA SER A 85 -3.43 9.11 3.83
C SER A 85 -3.61 8.88 5.32
N GLN A 86 -4.84 8.92 5.77
CA GLN A 86 -5.15 8.69 7.17
C GLN A 86 -5.55 7.24 7.39
N LEU A 87 -4.69 6.47 8.00
CA LEU A 87 -4.95 5.05 8.28
C LEU A 87 -6.08 4.91 9.29
N VAL A 88 -7.09 4.12 8.94
CA VAL A 88 -8.24 3.85 9.81
C VAL A 88 -8.05 2.53 10.53
N ASP A 89 -7.66 1.47 9.80
CA ASP A 89 -7.48 0.15 10.38
C ASP A 89 -6.61 -0.71 9.49
N VAL A 90 -6.04 -1.77 10.07
CA VAL A 90 -5.29 -2.79 9.35
C VAL A 90 -5.86 -4.15 9.70
N LEU A 91 -6.28 -4.90 8.69
CA LEU A 91 -6.70 -6.29 8.84
C LEU A 91 -5.56 -7.15 8.30
N ALA A 92 -5.05 -8.06 9.12
CA ALA A 92 -3.91 -8.85 8.72
C ALA A 92 -4.12 -10.34 8.98
N SER A 93 -3.53 -11.14 8.12
CA SER A 93 -3.43 -12.59 8.25
C SER A 93 -2.00 -12.99 7.97
N ASP A 94 -1.73 -14.27 7.98
CA ASP A 94 -0.44 -14.79 7.56
C ASP A 94 -0.29 -14.55 6.04
N GLY A 95 0.72 -13.78 5.66
CA GLY A 95 1.03 -13.50 4.26
C GLY A 95 0.23 -12.39 3.61
N ARG A 96 -0.81 -11.84 4.24
CA ARG A 96 -1.65 -10.82 3.64
C ARG A 96 -2.09 -9.76 4.64
N ALA A 97 -2.43 -8.58 4.11
CA ALA A 97 -3.01 -7.52 4.92
C ALA A 97 -3.88 -6.61 4.06
N ALA A 98 -4.83 -5.94 4.70
CA ALA A 98 -5.61 -4.89 4.08
C ALA A 98 -5.51 -3.64 4.93
N ALA A 99 -5.14 -2.52 4.32
CA ALA A 99 -5.15 -1.21 4.96
C ALA A 99 -6.40 -0.46 4.56
N LEU A 100 -7.19 -0.07 5.55
CA LEU A 100 -8.37 0.78 5.36
C LEU A 100 -7.92 2.20 5.69
N TYR A 101 -8.03 3.11 4.75
CA TYR A 101 -7.56 4.48 4.98
C TYR A 101 -8.39 5.49 4.22
N HIS A 102 -8.29 6.74 4.68
CA HIS A 102 -8.96 7.87 4.05
C HIS A 102 -7.92 8.73 3.34
N ALA A 103 -8.11 8.93 2.05
CA ALA A 103 -7.24 9.77 1.24
C ALA A 103 -7.88 11.12 1.00
N SER A 104 -7.11 12.18 1.17
CA SER A 104 -7.58 13.54 0.94
C SER A 104 -6.49 14.38 0.29
N GLY A 105 -6.90 15.45 -0.38
CA GLY A 105 -5.98 16.37 -1.03
C GLY A 105 -6.70 17.31 -1.97
N GLU A 106 -5.95 18.26 -2.51
CA GLU A 106 -6.48 19.24 -3.45
C GLU A 106 -5.53 19.36 -4.65
N ARG A 107 -6.10 19.50 -5.82
CA ARG A 107 -5.33 19.57 -7.05
C ARG A 107 -6.15 20.28 -8.12
N ARG A 108 -5.63 21.37 -8.66
CA ARG A 108 -6.26 22.12 -9.79
C ARG A 108 -7.74 22.44 -9.54
N GLY A 109 -8.06 22.89 -8.33
CA GLY A 109 -9.43 23.23 -7.95
C GLY A 109 -10.31 22.04 -7.65
N LYS A 110 -9.78 20.83 -7.71
CA LYS A 110 -10.50 19.59 -7.36
C LYS A 110 -10.13 19.15 -5.96
N ARG A 111 -11.03 18.40 -5.33
CA ARG A 111 -10.83 17.86 -3.99
C ARG A 111 -10.94 16.35 -4.01
N LEU A 112 -9.96 15.69 -3.38
CA LEU A 112 -9.99 14.26 -3.10
C LEU A 112 -10.45 14.06 -1.67
N ASP A 113 -11.39 13.14 -1.47
CA ASP A 113 -11.94 12.85 -0.14
C ASP A 113 -12.60 11.47 -0.22
N LEU A 114 -11.78 10.42 -0.21
CA LEU A 114 -12.21 9.06 -0.50
C LEU A 114 -11.67 8.06 0.51
N ASP A 115 -12.51 7.09 0.85
CA ASP A 115 -12.05 5.89 1.52
C ASP A 115 -11.42 4.97 0.49
N GLN A 116 -10.31 4.35 0.87
CA GLN A 116 -9.56 3.45 -0.01
C GLN A 116 -9.06 2.25 0.75
N VAL A 117 -8.75 1.20 0.01
CA VAL A 117 -8.18 -0.03 0.54
C VAL A 117 -6.91 -0.36 -0.23
N LEU A 118 -5.84 -0.70 0.48
CA LEU A 118 -4.67 -1.32 -0.11
C LEU A 118 -4.63 -2.78 0.33
N LEU A 119 -4.57 -3.69 -0.63
CA LEU A 119 -4.38 -5.11 -0.35
C LEU A 119 -2.92 -5.46 -0.53
N PHE A 120 -2.32 -6.06 0.50
CA PHE A 120 -0.90 -6.42 0.53
C PHE A 120 -0.71 -7.93 0.52
N ARG A 121 0.30 -8.38 -0.21
CA ARG A 121 0.88 -9.70 -0.02
C ARG A 121 2.29 -9.52 0.51
N LEU A 122 2.61 -10.23 1.59
CA LEU A 122 3.89 -10.10 2.30
C LEU A 122 4.54 -11.46 2.47
N GLU A 123 5.87 -11.47 2.36
CA GLU A 123 6.70 -12.64 2.66
C GLU A 123 7.92 -12.16 3.45
N ASP A 124 8.24 -12.86 4.53
CA ASP A 124 9.39 -12.56 5.38
C ASP A 124 9.41 -11.12 5.88
N GLY A 125 8.22 -10.55 6.17
CA GLY A 125 8.11 -9.19 6.67
C GLY A 125 8.33 -8.11 5.62
N LEU A 126 8.35 -8.47 4.33
CA LEU A 126 8.51 -7.53 3.24
C LEU A 126 7.30 -7.57 2.31
N VAL A 127 6.93 -6.40 1.80
CA VAL A 127 5.82 -6.29 0.84
C VAL A 127 6.26 -6.81 -0.51
N ARG A 128 5.48 -7.73 -1.06
CA ARG A 128 5.67 -8.30 -2.40
C ARG A 128 4.70 -7.71 -3.42
N GLU A 129 3.45 -7.52 -3.03
CA GLU A 129 2.43 -6.99 -3.92
C GLU A 129 1.52 -6.04 -3.16
N VAL A 130 1.10 -4.99 -3.84
CA VAL A 130 0.06 -4.08 -3.37
C VAL A 130 -0.94 -3.87 -4.49
N LEU A 131 -2.23 -3.95 -4.16
CA LEU A 131 -3.32 -3.62 -5.06
C LEU A 131 -4.13 -2.49 -4.44
N ALA A 132 -4.22 -1.37 -5.14
CA ALA A 132 -4.94 -0.19 -4.67
C ALA A 132 -6.40 -0.23 -5.15
N LEU A 133 -7.34 -0.09 -4.22
CA LEU A 133 -8.77 -0.16 -4.51
C LEU A 133 -9.48 1.07 -3.93
N PRO A 134 -9.72 2.10 -4.74
CA PRO A 134 -10.53 3.24 -4.30
C PRO A 134 -12.00 2.82 -4.17
N SER A 135 -12.70 3.39 -3.19
CA SER A 135 -14.12 3.09 -2.98
C SER A 135 -15.00 3.64 -4.11
N ASP A 136 -14.51 4.66 -4.80
CA ASP A 136 -15.19 5.26 -5.96
C ASP A 136 -14.14 5.48 -7.06
N PRO A 137 -13.99 4.50 -7.97
CA PRO A 137 -12.99 4.61 -9.03
C PRO A 137 -13.19 5.82 -9.94
N GLY A 138 -14.42 6.19 -10.23
CA GLY A 138 -14.71 7.38 -11.06
C GLY A 138 -14.25 8.66 -10.40
N ALA A 139 -14.54 8.84 -9.11
CA ALA A 139 -14.10 10.00 -8.36
C ALA A 139 -12.57 10.05 -8.26
N PHE A 140 -11.94 8.90 -8.03
CA PHE A 140 -10.48 8.79 -7.99
C PHE A 140 -9.86 9.22 -9.33
N GLU A 141 -10.33 8.65 -10.42
CA GLU A 141 -9.80 8.97 -11.76
C GLU A 141 -10.05 10.43 -12.13
N GLY A 142 -11.21 10.97 -11.79
CA GLY A 142 -11.55 12.37 -12.05
C GLY A 142 -10.64 13.34 -11.31
N PHE A 143 -10.29 13.01 -10.08
CA PHE A 143 -9.39 13.87 -9.30
C PHE A 143 -7.99 13.95 -9.93
N TRP A 144 -7.43 12.81 -10.35
CA TRP A 144 -6.08 12.75 -10.89
C TRP A 144 -5.99 13.09 -12.37
N ALA A 145 -7.12 13.23 -13.06
CA ALA A 145 -7.14 13.61 -14.47
C ALA A 145 -6.72 15.08 -14.65
N ASP A 146 -6.16 15.37 -15.79
CA ASP A 146 -5.75 16.74 -16.14
C ASP A 146 -6.91 17.61 -16.63
#